data_23069bb4a56de9e65ec03c1d19e49580
#
_entry.id   23069bb4a56de9e65ec03c1d19e49580
#
_cell.length_a   1.000
_cell.length_b   1.000
_cell.length_c   1.000
_cell.angle_alpha   90.00
_cell.angle_beta   90.00
_cell.angle_gamma   90.00
#
_symmetry.space_group_name_H-M   'P 1'
#
loop_
_entity.id
_entity.type
_entity.pdbx_description
1 polymer ?
#
loop_
_entity_poly.entity_id
_entity_poly.type
_entity_poly.pdbx_seq_one_letter_code
_entity_poly.pdbx_strand_id
1 'polypeptide(L)'
;PDNLCVTPRGALLINEDNDSSNPQRMVGMDMDGRTFAFAESNVVLAGERGFTGDFRYEEWCGVCFSADGRWLFANCYAPGFTVAITGPWANGPL
;
A
#
# COMPACT_ATOMS: atom_id res chain seq x y z
N PRO A 1 -0.34 11.46 -6.54
CA PRO A 1 -0.13 10.02 -6.71
C PRO A 1 1.17 9.75 -7.47
N ASP A 2 1.92 8.78 -7.01
CA ASP A 2 3.22 8.49 -7.60
C ASP A 2 3.18 7.23 -8.48
N ASN A 3 2.53 6.16 -8.02
CA ASN A 3 2.31 4.99 -8.85
C ASN A 3 0.99 4.32 -8.49
N LEU A 4 0.51 3.47 -9.39
CA LEU A 4 -0.77 2.80 -9.22
C LEU A 4 -0.76 1.43 -9.88
N CYS A 5 -1.71 0.58 -9.50
CA CYS A 5 -2.00 -0.65 -10.20
C CYS A 5 -3.51 -0.85 -10.34
N VAL A 6 -3.89 -1.67 -11.31
CA VAL A 6 -5.28 -2.12 -11.47
C VAL A 6 -5.44 -3.40 -10.67
N THR A 7 -6.48 -3.46 -9.83
CA THR A 7 -6.77 -4.67 -9.06
C THR A 7 -7.33 -5.77 -9.97
N PRO A 8 -7.31 -7.04 -9.55
CA PRO A 8 -7.89 -8.13 -10.35
C PRO A 8 -9.37 -7.93 -10.70
N ARG A 9 -10.10 -7.14 -9.93
CA ARG A 9 -11.52 -6.86 -10.15
C ARG A 9 -11.78 -5.52 -10.85
N GLY A 10 -10.73 -4.82 -11.28
CA GLY A 10 -10.84 -3.61 -12.10
C GLY A 10 -10.85 -2.29 -11.35
N ALA A 11 -10.68 -2.29 -10.04
CA ALA A 11 -10.48 -1.07 -9.27
C ALA A 11 -9.02 -0.58 -9.40
N LEU A 12 -8.73 0.59 -8.86
CA LEU A 12 -7.38 1.12 -8.81
C LEU A 12 -6.85 1.11 -7.37
N LEU A 13 -5.57 0.87 -7.23
CA LEU A 13 -4.84 1.08 -5.99
C LEU A 13 -3.70 2.03 -6.26
N ILE A 14 -3.66 3.13 -5.52
CA ILE A 14 -2.79 4.27 -5.76
C ILE A 14 -1.89 4.45 -4.54
N ASN A 15 -0.59 4.51 -4.76
CA ASN A 15 0.33 4.90 -3.71
C ASN A 15 0.44 6.42 -3.68
N GLU A 16 0.15 7.02 -2.54
CA GLU A 16 0.39 8.44 -2.35
C GLU A 16 1.88 8.70 -2.17
N ASP A 17 2.30 9.85 -2.67
CA ASP A 17 3.57 10.44 -2.34
C ASP A 17 3.27 11.85 -1.83
N ASN A 18 2.98 11.95 -0.54
CA ASN A 18 2.65 13.23 0.09
C ASN A 18 3.93 13.93 0.57
N ASP A 19 3.77 15.12 1.09
CA ASP A 19 4.88 15.97 1.54
C ASP A 19 5.49 15.57 2.88
N SER A 20 5.21 14.37 3.36
CA SER A 20 5.66 13.83 4.64
C SER A 20 5.05 14.52 5.87
N SER A 21 3.99 15.28 5.68
CA SER A 21 3.24 15.88 6.80
C SER A 21 2.28 14.88 7.45
N ASN A 22 1.96 13.79 6.77
CA ASN A 22 1.09 12.72 7.24
C ASN A 22 1.69 11.36 6.86
N PRO A 23 1.36 10.29 7.60
CA PRO A 23 1.78 8.95 7.21
C PRO A 23 1.32 8.63 5.79
N GLN A 24 2.15 7.92 5.05
CA GLN A 24 1.88 7.56 3.66
C GLN A 24 0.75 6.53 3.57
N ARG A 25 -0.10 6.68 2.56
CA ARG A 25 -1.27 5.84 2.38
C ARG A 25 -1.27 5.14 1.04
N MET A 26 -1.97 4.01 1.01
CA MET A 26 -2.47 3.40 -0.23
C MET A 26 -3.94 3.75 -0.32
N VAL A 27 -4.34 4.34 -1.44
CA VAL A 27 -5.71 4.81 -1.67
C VAL A 27 -6.34 3.95 -2.74
N GLY A 28 -7.49 3.39 -2.44
CA GLY A 28 -8.29 2.68 -3.42
C GLY A 28 -9.25 3.62 -4.15
N MET A 29 -9.54 3.31 -5.40
CA MET A 29 -10.56 4.00 -6.18
C MET A 29 -11.43 2.97 -6.89
N ASP A 30 -12.73 3.03 -6.67
CA ASP A 30 -13.66 2.14 -7.35
C ASP A 30 -13.96 2.61 -8.78
N MET A 31 -14.76 1.82 -9.50
CA MET A 31 -15.08 2.11 -10.89
C MET A 31 -15.98 3.34 -11.07
N ASP A 32 -16.60 3.81 -9.99
CA ASP A 32 -17.40 5.04 -9.99
C ASP A 32 -16.56 6.28 -9.63
N GLY A 33 -15.26 6.10 -9.41
CA GLY A 33 -14.35 7.18 -9.07
C GLY A 33 -14.33 7.55 -7.59
N ARG A 34 -14.98 6.76 -6.73
CA ARG A 34 -14.96 7.00 -5.30
C ARG A 34 -13.66 6.48 -4.70
N THR A 35 -13.05 7.28 -3.84
CA THR A 35 -11.79 6.95 -3.21
C THR A 35 -11.98 6.60 -1.73
N PHE A 36 -11.08 5.77 -1.22
CA PHE A 36 -11.06 5.40 0.19
C PHE A 36 -9.63 5.06 0.60
N ALA A 37 -9.29 5.29 1.86
CA ALA A 37 -8.00 4.87 2.39
C ALA A 37 -8.01 3.35 2.58
N PHE A 38 -7.19 2.64 1.81
CA PHE A 38 -7.06 1.19 1.95
C PHE A 38 -6.10 0.84 3.08
N ALA A 39 -4.97 1.49 3.14
CA ALA A 39 -3.96 1.25 4.16
C ALA A 39 -3.19 2.53 4.45
N GLU A 40 -2.76 2.67 5.68
CA GLU A 40 -1.91 3.77 6.12
C GLU A 40 -0.69 3.19 6.80
N SER A 41 0.48 3.78 6.54
CA SER A 41 1.70 3.28 7.14
C SER A 41 1.69 3.49 8.66
N ASN A 42 1.99 2.42 9.37
CA ASN A 42 2.21 2.45 10.82
C ASN A 42 3.55 1.77 11.16
N VAL A 43 4.52 1.93 10.28
CA VAL A 43 5.79 1.22 10.36
C VAL A 43 6.74 1.98 11.26
N VAL A 44 6.78 1.56 12.52
CA VAL A 44 7.75 2.03 13.52
C VAL A 44 8.46 0.79 14.04
N LEU A 45 9.77 0.71 13.82
CA LEU A 45 10.56 -0.47 14.11
C LEU A 45 11.59 -0.18 15.20
N ALA A 46 11.79 -1.16 16.07
CA ALA A 46 12.73 -1.08 17.19
C ALA A 46 13.61 -2.33 17.22
N GLY A 47 14.29 -2.61 16.11
CA GLY A 47 15.19 -3.75 15.96
C GLY A 47 14.61 -4.92 15.17
N GLU A 48 13.32 -4.90 14.83
CA GLU A 48 12.68 -5.97 14.04
C GLU A 48 13.40 -6.09 12.69
N ARG A 49 13.83 -7.29 12.34
CA ARG A 49 14.58 -7.59 11.12
C ARG A 49 15.85 -6.74 10.96
N GLY A 50 16.40 -6.21 12.06
CA GLY A 50 17.57 -5.36 12.04
C GLY A 50 17.30 -3.90 11.71
N PHE A 51 16.04 -3.49 11.58
CA PHE A 51 15.66 -2.12 11.31
C PHE A 51 15.21 -1.40 12.58
N THR A 52 15.57 -0.13 12.70
CA THR A 52 15.14 0.74 13.80
C THR A 52 14.80 2.12 13.22
N GLY A 53 13.62 2.63 13.54
CA GLY A 53 13.22 3.97 13.16
C GLY A 53 11.72 4.08 12.92
N ASP A 54 11.31 5.31 12.60
CA ASP A 54 9.94 5.65 12.22
C ASP A 54 9.90 5.78 10.70
N PHE A 55 9.23 4.84 10.06
CA PHE A 55 9.13 4.78 8.61
C PHE A 55 7.73 5.11 8.10
N ARG A 56 6.89 5.72 8.92
CA ARG A 56 5.50 6.05 8.56
C ARG A 56 5.40 7.05 7.41
N TYR A 57 6.44 7.86 7.23
CA TYR A 57 6.45 8.93 6.23
C TYR A 57 7.20 8.54 4.95
N GLU A 58 7.68 7.31 4.88
CA GLU A 58 8.36 6.78 3.70
C GLU A 58 7.33 6.25 2.70
N GLU A 59 7.55 6.54 1.42
CA GLU A 59 6.58 6.20 0.40
C GLU A 59 6.44 4.69 0.16
N TRP A 60 5.24 4.29 -0.20
CA TRP A 60 4.97 2.97 -0.75
C TRP A 60 5.18 2.99 -2.25
N CYS A 61 5.69 1.90 -2.82
CA CYS A 61 5.93 1.81 -4.25
C CYS A 61 5.81 0.38 -4.76
N GLY A 62 5.71 0.27 -6.08
CA GLY A 62 5.73 -1.02 -6.77
C GLY A 62 4.61 -1.95 -6.37
N VAL A 63 3.43 -1.43 -6.07
CA VAL A 63 2.30 -2.24 -5.64
C VAL A 63 1.82 -3.13 -6.80
N CYS A 64 1.61 -4.42 -6.50
CA CYS A 64 1.06 -5.35 -7.49
C CYS A 64 0.35 -6.52 -6.80
N PHE A 65 -0.60 -7.14 -7.51
CA PHE A 65 -1.26 -8.35 -7.06
C PHE A 65 -0.57 -9.60 -7.60
N SER A 66 -0.66 -10.70 -6.84
CA SER A 66 -0.26 -12.01 -7.36
C SER A 66 -1.17 -12.43 -8.52
N ALA A 67 -0.72 -13.38 -9.34
CA ALA A 67 -1.46 -13.84 -10.50
C ALA A 67 -2.85 -14.37 -10.15
N ASP A 68 -3.00 -15.00 -9.00
CA ASP A 68 -4.29 -15.53 -8.53
C ASP A 68 -5.14 -14.48 -7.81
N GLY A 69 -4.64 -13.26 -7.66
CA GLY A 69 -5.35 -12.15 -7.01
C GLY A 69 -5.48 -12.25 -5.50
N ARG A 70 -4.83 -13.21 -4.86
CA ARG A 70 -4.98 -13.46 -3.42
C ARG A 70 -4.06 -12.62 -2.56
N TRP A 71 -2.93 -12.19 -3.10
CA TRP A 71 -1.91 -11.44 -2.39
C TRP A 71 -1.64 -10.11 -3.07
N LEU A 72 -1.52 -9.08 -2.26
CA LEU A 72 -1.02 -7.77 -2.68
C LEU A 72 0.39 -7.60 -2.12
N PHE A 73 1.32 -7.22 -2.99
CA PHE A 73 2.68 -6.91 -2.59
C PHE A 73 2.92 -5.41 -2.72
N ALA A 74 3.56 -4.83 -1.72
CA ALA A 74 3.93 -3.42 -1.73
C ALA A 74 5.30 -3.25 -1.12
N ASN A 75 6.07 -2.30 -1.63
CA ASN A 75 7.40 -2.02 -1.15
C ASN A 75 7.41 -0.71 -0.36
N CYS A 76 8.08 -0.72 0.77
CA CYS A 76 8.41 0.50 1.48
C CYS A 76 9.76 0.98 0.96
N TYR A 77 9.81 2.20 0.42
CA TYR A 77 11.01 2.73 -0.23
C TYR A 77 12.20 2.75 0.71
N ALA A 78 12.00 3.20 1.93
CA ALA A 78 13.00 3.14 2.99
C ALA A 78 12.37 2.54 4.25
N PRO A 79 13.00 1.58 4.89
CA PRO A 79 14.39 1.09 4.70
C PRO A 79 14.57 0.08 3.56
N GLY A 80 13.52 -0.23 2.82
CA GLY A 80 13.62 -1.15 1.68
C GLY A 80 13.17 -2.56 2.01
N PHE A 81 11.88 -2.74 2.31
CA PHE A 81 11.29 -4.06 2.51
C PHE A 81 9.98 -4.18 1.73
N THR A 82 9.56 -5.42 1.54
CA THR A 82 8.30 -5.74 0.89
C THR A 82 7.34 -6.33 1.90
N VAL A 83 6.09 -5.90 1.86
CA VAL A 83 5.01 -6.52 2.62
C VAL A 83 4.12 -7.31 1.69
N ALA A 84 3.53 -8.38 2.23
CA ALA A 84 2.53 -9.18 1.55
C ALA A 84 1.24 -9.09 2.34
N ILE A 85 0.16 -8.68 1.67
CA ILE A 85 -1.13 -8.44 2.29
C ILE A 85 -2.14 -9.40 1.67
N THR A 86 -2.89 -10.10 2.50
CA THR A 86 -3.98 -10.93 2.04
C THR A 86 -5.20 -10.71 2.93
N GLY A 87 -6.35 -11.05 2.41
CA GLY A 87 -7.60 -10.93 3.15
C GLY A 87 -8.78 -11.31 2.29
N PRO A 88 -10.01 -11.15 2.82
CA PRO A 88 -11.23 -11.49 2.09
C PRO A 88 -11.56 -10.38 1.07
N TRP A 89 -10.82 -10.30 -0.01
CA TRP A 89 -10.96 -9.26 -1.03
C TRP A 89 -12.38 -9.09 -1.55
N ALA A 90 -13.13 -10.22 -1.64
CA ALA A 90 -14.51 -10.19 -2.10
C ALA A 90 -15.45 -9.40 -1.19
N ASN A 91 -15.07 -9.13 0.05
CA ASN A 91 -15.86 -8.35 1.00
C ASN A 91 -15.58 -6.85 0.91
N GLY A 92 -14.68 -6.44 0.05
CA GLY A 92 -14.30 -5.05 -0.11
C GLY A 92 -14.36 -4.58 -1.55
N PRO A 93 -14.07 -3.30 -1.81
CA PRO A 93 -14.23 -2.69 -3.13
C PRO A 93 -13.04 -2.92 -4.08
N LEU A 94 -11.93 -3.47 -3.62
CA LEU A 94 -10.77 -3.73 -4.48
C LEU A 94 -10.88 -5.06 -5.29
#